data_3c1501eb50b4bac4aded77c1ac79755f
#
_entry.id   3c1501eb50b4bac4aded77c1ac79755f
#
_cell.length_a   1.000
_cell.length_b   1.000
_cell.length_c   1.000
_cell.angle_alpha   90.00
_cell.angle_beta   90.00
_cell.angle_gamma   90.00
#
_symmetry.space_group_name_H-M   'P 1'
#
loop_
_entity.id
_entity.type
_entity.pdbx_description
1 polymer ?
#
loop_
_entity_poly.entity_id
_entity_poly.type
_entity_poly.pdbx_seq_one_letter_code
_entity_poly.pdbx_strand_id
1 'polypeptide(L)'
;MKKRMFGTRLTGLALAASLAVGALSGCGAKTEAKPPAADGVTVVKVGTGNNAAPFCYLDEDGNPVGYDLDVLKELDKRLEQYKFDIQTMDFSTLVVSIDSGSIDMLSHQLVKSEARKEKYLFPDEYYCLSPMSLCVRSDSGITSMADLAGKTMEQNPSAYEYQMMMAYNEAHPGNEVEIIGVSDQSTADSYKKVSNGQVDAALTYKATYDSVMDDLGITNLTLTDVVMCEDTYMMFAKDQAELVAAVSQATKEMKEDGTLGEISKKWFGGEDVFTSYADMVAISVE
;
A
#
# COMPACT_ATOMS: atom_id res chain seq x y z
N MET A 1 -4.04 -77.62 11.42
CA MET A 1 -3.39 -78.70 10.60
C MET A 1 -2.42 -78.09 9.64
N LYS A 2 -1.14 -78.67 9.65
CA LYS A 2 -0.02 -78.53 8.69
C LYS A 2 0.56 -77.17 8.44
N LYS A 3 1.68 -76.75 9.04
CA LYS A 3 3.13 -77.07 8.96
C LYS A 3 3.70 -77.18 7.53
N ARG A 4 4.68 -76.24 7.25
CA ARG A 4 6.06 -76.53 6.73
C ARG A 4 6.64 -75.20 6.33
N MET A 5 7.64 -74.67 6.91
CA MET A 5 9.06 -74.90 7.23
C MET A 5 10.02 -74.97 6.01
N PHE A 6 11.15 -74.25 6.18
CA PHE A 6 12.46 -74.28 5.53
C PHE A 6 12.60 -73.38 4.26
N GLY A 7 13.60 -72.57 4.09
CA GLY A 7 14.98 -72.72 4.47
C GLY A 7 15.85 -71.46 4.28
N THR A 8 16.79 -71.40 5.13
CA THR A 8 17.92 -70.56 5.33
C THR A 8 18.92 -70.57 4.17
N ARG A 9 19.57 -69.44 3.81
CA ARG A 9 20.98 -69.40 3.48
C ARG A 9 21.59 -68.00 3.78
N LEU A 10 22.58 -68.04 4.70
CA LEU A 10 23.58 -66.99 4.99
C LEU A 10 24.63 -66.95 3.88
N THR A 11 25.19 -65.77 3.63
CA THR A 11 26.60 -65.41 3.34
C THR A 11 26.56 -63.94 2.89
N GLY A 12 27.37 -62.98 3.29
CA GLY A 12 28.62 -62.93 3.99
C GLY A 12 29.09 -61.50 4.13
N LEU A 13 29.90 -61.27 5.11
CA LEU A 13 30.54 -60.06 5.63
C LEU A 13 31.22 -59.16 4.56
N ALA A 14 31.09 -57.84 4.71
CA ALA A 14 32.24 -56.93 4.54
C ALA A 14 32.03 -55.63 5.34
N LEU A 15 32.83 -55.47 6.37
CA LEU A 15 32.99 -54.29 7.22
C LEU A 15 33.81 -53.23 6.45
N ALA A 16 33.34 -52.03 6.35
CA ALA A 16 34.19 -50.86 6.09
C ALA A 16 33.72 -49.70 6.99
N ALA A 17 34.46 -49.46 8.05
CA ALA A 17 34.38 -48.31 8.90
C ALA A 17 35.03 -47.10 8.20
N SER A 18 34.30 -46.01 8.02
CA SER A 18 34.88 -44.72 7.72
C SER A 18 34.33 -43.68 8.71
N LEU A 19 35.25 -43.17 9.51
CA LEU A 19 35.08 -42.03 10.41
C LEU A 19 34.68 -40.80 9.59
N ALA A 20 33.54 -40.22 9.87
CA ALA A 20 33.19 -38.86 9.43
C ALA A 20 33.31 -37.93 10.62
N VAL A 21 34.31 -37.07 10.54
CA VAL A 21 34.54 -35.92 11.44
C VAL A 21 33.38 -34.94 11.28
N GLY A 22 32.71 -34.66 12.37
CA GLY A 22 31.66 -33.63 12.41
C GLY A 22 32.24 -32.21 12.28
N ALA A 23 31.87 -31.52 11.23
CA ALA A 23 31.99 -30.08 11.13
C ALA A 23 30.64 -29.49 11.46
N LEU A 24 30.49 -28.86 12.65
CA LEU A 24 29.44 -27.98 12.98
C LEU A 24 29.61 -26.72 12.13
N SER A 25 28.89 -26.63 11.00
CA SER A 25 28.72 -25.39 10.25
C SER A 25 27.40 -24.79 10.64
N GLY A 26 27.48 -23.61 11.25
CA GLY A 26 26.32 -22.83 11.64
C GLY A 26 25.39 -22.55 10.46
N CYS A 27 24.11 -22.85 10.62
CA CYS A 27 23.04 -22.41 9.73
C CYS A 27 22.86 -20.89 9.87
N GLY A 28 23.59 -20.11 9.08
CA GLY A 28 23.13 -18.81 8.64
C GLY A 28 22.20 -19.07 7.45
N ALA A 29 20.91 -18.88 7.61
CA ALA A 29 19.98 -18.91 6.49
C ALA A 29 20.37 -17.78 5.52
N LYS A 30 21.12 -18.11 4.47
CA LYS A 30 21.19 -17.26 3.29
C LYS A 30 19.83 -17.39 2.61
N THR A 31 19.08 -16.30 2.59
CA THR A 31 17.92 -16.15 1.70
C THR A 31 18.47 -16.24 0.27
N GLU A 32 18.31 -17.39 -0.38
CA GLU A 32 18.68 -17.54 -1.79
C GLU A 32 17.67 -16.76 -2.62
N ALA A 33 18.15 -15.83 -3.44
CA ALA A 33 17.35 -15.17 -4.45
C ALA A 33 16.67 -16.24 -5.33
N LYS A 34 15.39 -16.05 -5.61
CA LYS A 34 14.59 -16.94 -6.48
C LYS A 34 15.29 -17.06 -7.85
N PRO A 35 15.60 -18.27 -8.36
CA PRO A 35 16.30 -18.40 -9.62
C PRO A 35 15.46 -17.80 -10.76
N PRO A 36 16.09 -17.12 -11.76
CA PRO A 36 15.39 -16.62 -12.93
C PRO A 36 14.72 -17.77 -13.70
N ALA A 37 13.60 -17.48 -14.36
CA ALA A 37 12.96 -18.40 -15.28
C ALA A 37 13.92 -18.82 -16.41
N ALA A 38 13.62 -19.92 -17.10
CA ALA A 38 14.49 -20.52 -18.12
C ALA A 38 14.86 -19.60 -19.31
N ASP A 39 14.14 -18.49 -19.47
CA ASP A 39 14.34 -17.43 -20.47
C ASP A 39 15.07 -16.19 -19.93
N GLY A 40 15.49 -16.19 -18.66
CA GLY A 40 16.19 -15.09 -18.02
C GLY A 40 15.26 -14.00 -17.46
N VAL A 41 13.92 -14.12 -17.59
CA VAL A 41 12.93 -13.20 -17.05
C VAL A 41 12.42 -13.72 -15.70
N THR A 42 12.44 -12.87 -14.67
CA THR A 42 11.94 -13.23 -13.33
C THR A 42 10.45 -12.86 -13.21
N VAL A 43 9.59 -13.84 -12.87
CA VAL A 43 8.18 -13.56 -12.60
C VAL A 43 8.04 -12.99 -11.19
N VAL A 44 7.47 -11.78 -11.10
CA VAL A 44 7.14 -11.06 -9.88
C VAL A 44 5.65 -11.18 -9.63
N LYS A 45 5.25 -11.75 -8.51
CA LYS A 45 3.85 -11.80 -8.09
C LYS A 45 3.47 -10.51 -7.39
N VAL A 46 2.59 -9.75 -8.00
CA VAL A 46 2.16 -8.43 -7.53
C VAL A 46 0.75 -8.50 -6.97
N GLY A 47 0.57 -8.11 -5.72
CA GLY A 47 -0.77 -7.92 -5.14
C GLY A 47 -1.22 -6.47 -5.26
N THR A 48 -2.51 -6.26 -5.60
CA THR A 48 -3.15 -4.94 -5.58
C THR A 48 -4.61 -5.06 -5.14
N GLY A 49 -5.25 -3.94 -4.81
CA GLY A 49 -6.64 -3.90 -4.37
C GLY A 49 -7.65 -4.14 -5.49
N ASN A 50 -8.92 -4.28 -5.09
CA ASN A 50 -10.04 -4.51 -5.99
C ASN A 50 -11.25 -3.59 -5.74
N ASN A 51 -11.16 -2.66 -4.76
CA ASN A 51 -12.27 -1.81 -4.31
C ASN A 51 -11.89 -0.39 -3.90
N ALA A 52 -10.69 0.08 -4.28
CA ALA A 52 -10.17 1.40 -3.92
C ALA A 52 -10.07 2.33 -5.16
N ALA A 53 -11.20 2.79 -5.67
CA ALA A 53 -11.23 3.77 -6.75
C ALA A 53 -10.72 5.15 -6.26
N PRO A 54 -9.97 5.89 -7.08
CA PRO A 54 -9.55 5.63 -8.46
C PRO A 54 -8.22 4.86 -8.58
N PHE A 55 -7.68 4.32 -7.48
CA PHE A 55 -6.33 3.73 -7.42
C PHE A 55 -6.27 2.28 -7.93
N CYS A 56 -7.07 1.39 -7.34
CA CYS A 56 -7.12 -0.02 -7.71
C CYS A 56 -8.52 -0.60 -7.43
N TYR A 57 -9.28 -0.90 -8.46
CA TYR A 57 -10.64 -1.41 -8.35
C TYR A 57 -11.03 -2.25 -9.57
N LEU A 58 -12.18 -2.90 -9.50
CA LEU A 58 -12.77 -3.59 -10.65
C LEU A 58 -13.78 -2.67 -11.33
N ASP A 59 -13.68 -2.55 -12.66
CA ASP A 59 -14.68 -1.84 -13.47
C ASP A 59 -16.00 -2.61 -13.56
N GLU A 60 -17.00 -2.07 -14.26
CA GLU A 60 -18.31 -2.69 -14.44
C GLU A 60 -18.26 -4.07 -15.12
N ASP A 61 -17.21 -4.33 -15.90
CA ASP A 61 -16.96 -5.61 -16.58
C ASP A 61 -16.14 -6.58 -15.71
N GLY A 62 -15.71 -6.16 -14.51
CA GLY A 62 -14.90 -6.93 -13.58
C GLY A 62 -13.39 -6.92 -13.90
N ASN A 63 -12.93 -6.01 -14.77
CA ASN A 63 -11.50 -5.89 -15.07
C ASN A 63 -10.80 -5.01 -14.02
N PRO A 64 -9.55 -5.35 -13.62
CA PRO A 64 -8.77 -4.52 -12.73
C PRO A 64 -8.26 -3.27 -13.46
N VAL A 65 -8.62 -2.12 -12.92
CA VAL A 65 -8.30 -0.79 -13.44
C VAL A 65 -7.89 0.16 -12.30
N GLY A 66 -7.30 1.29 -12.65
CA GLY A 66 -6.94 2.34 -11.71
C GLY A 66 -5.52 2.85 -11.90
N TYR A 67 -5.18 3.88 -11.14
CA TYR A 67 -3.87 4.50 -11.15
C TYR A 67 -2.74 3.48 -10.92
N ASP A 68 -2.86 2.67 -9.86
CA ASP A 68 -1.86 1.66 -9.49
C ASP A 68 -1.64 0.63 -10.61
N LEU A 69 -2.74 0.22 -11.26
CA LEU A 69 -2.68 -0.75 -12.35
C LEU A 69 -1.94 -0.21 -13.58
N ASP A 70 -2.15 1.08 -13.91
CA ASP A 70 -1.47 1.70 -15.03
C ASP A 70 0.01 1.93 -14.73
N VAL A 71 0.37 2.29 -13.49
CA VAL A 71 1.77 2.36 -13.05
C VAL A 71 2.44 0.98 -13.10
N LEU A 72 1.78 -0.07 -12.60
CA LEU A 72 2.30 -1.44 -12.65
C LEU A 72 2.52 -1.92 -14.09
N LYS A 73 1.61 -1.61 -15.01
CA LYS A 73 1.75 -1.94 -16.44
C LYS A 73 2.94 -1.20 -17.08
N GLU A 74 3.16 0.04 -16.71
CA GLU A 74 4.31 0.79 -17.24
C GLU A 74 5.63 0.29 -16.65
N LEU A 75 5.67 -0.11 -15.38
CA LEU A 75 6.83 -0.77 -14.78
C LEU A 75 7.12 -2.13 -15.43
N ASP A 76 6.11 -2.98 -15.68
CA ASP A 76 6.25 -4.26 -16.38
C ASP A 76 6.87 -4.08 -17.78
N LYS A 77 6.53 -2.99 -18.45
CA LYS A 77 7.05 -2.64 -19.77
C LYS A 77 8.49 -2.13 -19.74
N ARG A 78 8.88 -1.36 -18.70
CA ARG A 78 10.24 -0.79 -18.58
C ARG A 78 11.26 -1.77 -18.02
N LEU A 79 10.83 -2.69 -17.19
CA LEU A 79 11.68 -3.64 -16.48
C LEU A 79 11.69 -5.00 -17.20
N GLU A 80 12.28 -5.06 -18.40
CA GLU A 80 12.28 -6.24 -19.29
C GLU A 80 12.83 -7.54 -18.65
N GLN A 81 13.66 -7.41 -17.60
CA GLN A 81 14.16 -8.55 -16.80
C GLN A 81 13.13 -9.13 -15.83
N TYR A 82 11.98 -8.47 -15.66
CA TYR A 82 10.86 -8.91 -14.84
C TYR A 82 9.60 -9.09 -15.66
N LYS A 83 8.69 -9.93 -15.17
CA LYS A 83 7.31 -10.07 -15.66
C LYS A 83 6.36 -10.00 -14.49
N PHE A 84 5.48 -8.99 -14.48
CA PHE A 84 4.54 -8.77 -13.38
C PHE A 84 3.29 -9.64 -13.56
N ASP A 85 3.06 -10.56 -12.63
CA ASP A 85 1.84 -11.36 -12.46
C ASP A 85 0.95 -10.64 -11.45
N ILE A 86 0.02 -9.79 -11.94
CA ILE A 86 -0.80 -8.91 -11.12
C ILE A 86 -2.06 -9.64 -10.67
N GLN A 87 -2.26 -9.70 -9.34
CA GLN A 87 -3.38 -10.34 -8.67
C GLN A 87 -4.14 -9.31 -7.83
N THR A 88 -5.47 -9.28 -7.98
CA THR A 88 -6.33 -8.37 -7.21
C THR A 88 -7.00 -9.11 -6.06
N MET A 89 -7.03 -8.48 -4.88
CA MET A 89 -7.65 -9.04 -3.68
C MET A 89 -7.98 -7.96 -2.64
N ASP A 90 -8.72 -8.31 -1.60
CA ASP A 90 -9.02 -7.39 -0.51
C ASP A 90 -7.75 -7.01 0.25
N PHE A 91 -7.69 -5.80 0.80
CA PHE A 91 -6.51 -5.27 1.48
C PHE A 91 -6.00 -6.17 2.62
N SER A 92 -6.89 -6.73 3.43
CA SER A 92 -6.53 -7.66 4.51
C SER A 92 -5.84 -8.92 3.98
N THR A 93 -6.26 -9.41 2.82
CA THR A 93 -5.66 -10.56 2.13
C THR A 93 -4.29 -10.21 1.54
N LEU A 94 -4.10 -8.98 1.03
CA LEU A 94 -2.82 -8.49 0.53
C LEU A 94 -1.72 -8.56 1.59
N VAL A 95 -2.01 -8.07 2.80
CA VAL A 95 -1.05 -8.08 3.92
C VAL A 95 -0.67 -9.51 4.32
N VAL A 96 -1.64 -10.42 4.39
CA VAL A 96 -1.37 -11.85 4.67
C VAL A 96 -0.57 -12.49 3.55
N SER A 97 -0.83 -12.11 2.29
CA SER A 97 -0.16 -12.70 1.12
C SER A 97 1.30 -12.30 1.03
N ILE A 98 1.67 -11.05 1.37
CA ILE A 98 3.07 -10.64 1.39
C ILE A 98 3.80 -11.26 2.60
N ASP A 99 3.17 -11.36 3.76
CA ASP A 99 3.73 -12.00 4.95
C ASP A 99 4.01 -13.50 4.75
N SER A 100 3.17 -14.18 3.97
CA SER A 100 3.33 -15.61 3.64
C SER A 100 4.26 -15.88 2.44
N GLY A 101 4.72 -14.84 1.74
CA GLY A 101 5.50 -14.97 0.50
C GLY A 101 4.66 -15.45 -0.70
N SER A 102 3.33 -15.34 -0.64
CA SER A 102 2.44 -15.64 -1.76
C SER A 102 2.51 -14.57 -2.84
N ILE A 103 2.85 -13.32 -2.49
CA ILE A 103 3.20 -12.23 -3.38
C ILE A 103 4.57 -11.67 -3.02
N ASP A 104 5.28 -11.14 -4.01
CA ASP A 104 6.63 -10.57 -3.89
C ASP A 104 6.56 -9.06 -3.59
N MET A 105 5.53 -8.38 -4.10
CA MET A 105 5.27 -6.95 -3.86
C MET A 105 3.78 -6.63 -3.80
N LEU A 106 3.48 -5.47 -3.21
CA LEU A 106 2.13 -4.95 -3.01
C LEU A 106 2.08 -3.48 -3.44
N SER A 107 1.09 -3.14 -4.28
CA SER A 107 0.75 -1.78 -4.71
C SER A 107 -0.66 -1.43 -4.26
N HIS A 108 -0.81 -0.51 -3.31
CA HIS A 108 -2.10 -0.10 -2.75
C HIS A 108 -1.98 1.21 -1.96
N GLN A 109 -1.40 2.25 -2.53
CA GLN A 109 -1.27 3.57 -1.90
C GLN A 109 -0.73 3.50 -0.45
N LEU A 110 0.42 2.84 -0.27
CA LEU A 110 0.94 2.57 1.07
C LEU A 110 1.88 3.68 1.54
N VAL A 111 1.66 4.13 2.76
CA VAL A 111 2.58 5.02 3.44
C VAL A 111 3.73 4.23 4.06
N LYS A 112 4.93 4.81 4.03
CA LYS A 112 6.19 4.24 4.52
C LYS A 112 6.35 4.54 6.02
N SER A 113 5.57 3.82 6.87
CA SER A 113 5.68 3.97 8.33
C SER A 113 6.87 3.17 8.90
N GLU A 114 7.40 3.58 10.08
CA GLU A 114 8.49 2.88 10.76
C GLU A 114 8.13 1.40 11.04
N ALA A 115 6.92 1.12 11.51
CA ALA A 115 6.47 -0.25 11.75
C ALA A 115 6.47 -1.13 10.48
N ARG A 116 6.20 -0.53 9.32
CA ARG A 116 6.27 -1.25 8.03
C ARG A 116 7.71 -1.44 7.56
N LYS A 117 8.59 -0.45 7.76
CA LYS A 117 10.02 -0.56 7.42
C LYS A 117 10.74 -1.69 8.16
N GLU A 118 10.31 -2.01 9.38
CA GLU A 118 10.85 -3.16 10.13
C GLU A 118 10.61 -4.49 9.42
N LYS A 119 9.46 -4.64 8.76
CA LYS A 119 8.99 -5.91 8.18
C LYS A 119 9.21 -6.02 6.67
N TYR A 120 9.18 -4.92 5.95
CA TYR A 120 9.15 -4.86 4.49
C TYR A 120 10.25 -3.97 3.94
N LEU A 121 10.48 -4.03 2.63
CA LEU A 121 11.30 -3.08 1.90
C LEU A 121 10.42 -2.08 1.17
N PHE A 122 10.95 -0.87 1.01
CA PHE A 122 10.32 0.20 0.26
C PHE A 122 11.33 0.82 -0.71
N PRO A 123 10.91 1.25 -1.92
CA PRO A 123 11.76 2.03 -2.80
C PRO A 123 12.07 3.40 -2.19
N ASP A 124 13.12 4.05 -2.66
CA ASP A 124 13.42 5.43 -2.27
C ASP A 124 12.41 6.41 -2.87
N GLU A 125 11.89 6.09 -4.05
CA GLU A 125 10.97 6.93 -4.81
C GLU A 125 9.51 6.58 -4.54
N TYR A 126 8.71 7.58 -4.15
CA TYR A 126 7.25 7.45 -4.12
C TYR A 126 6.69 7.42 -5.56
N TYR A 127 5.61 6.69 -5.76
CA TYR A 127 4.98 6.57 -7.09
C TYR A 127 3.67 7.33 -7.22
N CYS A 128 3.14 7.86 -6.13
CA CYS A 128 1.98 8.74 -6.13
C CYS A 128 2.06 9.75 -4.99
N LEU A 129 1.43 10.90 -5.18
CA LEU A 129 1.07 11.86 -4.15
C LEU A 129 -0.43 11.81 -3.96
N SER A 130 -0.87 11.69 -2.72
CA SER A 130 -2.28 11.58 -2.34
C SER A 130 -2.72 12.83 -1.59
N PRO A 131 -3.22 13.87 -2.32
CA PRO A 131 -3.66 15.10 -1.72
C PRO A 131 -5.00 14.91 -1.00
N MET A 132 -5.08 15.37 0.25
CA MET A 132 -6.26 15.32 1.08
C MET A 132 -6.77 16.73 1.40
N SER A 133 -8.09 16.87 1.41
CA SER A 133 -8.82 18.05 1.80
C SER A 133 -9.71 17.75 3.00
N LEU A 134 -10.25 18.79 3.61
CA LEU A 134 -11.31 18.66 4.61
C LEU A 134 -12.68 18.75 3.93
N CYS A 135 -13.52 17.75 4.13
CA CYS A 135 -14.95 17.84 3.88
C CYS A 135 -15.59 18.53 5.08
N VAL A 136 -16.20 19.68 4.87
CA VAL A 136 -16.77 20.55 5.91
C VAL A 136 -18.13 21.07 5.47
N ARG A 137 -18.94 21.56 6.42
CA ARG A 137 -20.13 22.31 6.04
C ARG A 137 -19.76 23.64 5.36
N SER A 138 -20.48 23.99 4.31
CA SER A 138 -20.24 25.20 3.53
C SER A 138 -20.35 26.52 4.35
N ASP A 139 -21.03 26.46 5.50
CA ASP A 139 -21.21 27.55 6.44
C ASP A 139 -20.28 27.49 7.67
N SER A 140 -19.38 26.53 7.74
CA SER A 140 -18.53 26.28 8.93
C SER A 140 -17.45 27.34 9.17
N GLY A 141 -16.99 28.01 8.10
CA GLY A 141 -15.83 28.89 8.12
C GLY A 141 -14.50 28.18 8.22
N ILE A 142 -14.45 26.83 8.18
CA ILE A 142 -13.22 26.04 8.20
C ILE A 142 -12.65 26.03 6.78
N THR A 143 -11.40 26.44 6.62
CA THR A 143 -10.68 26.52 5.33
C THR A 143 -9.31 25.87 5.37
N SER A 144 -8.77 25.59 6.56
CA SER A 144 -7.42 25.06 6.77
C SER A 144 -7.35 24.18 8.01
N MET A 145 -6.23 23.50 8.20
CA MET A 145 -5.93 22.72 9.41
C MET A 145 -5.95 23.58 10.69
N ALA A 146 -5.53 24.84 10.60
CA ALA A 146 -5.52 25.75 11.75
C ALA A 146 -6.92 26.07 12.27
N ASP A 147 -7.94 26.05 11.41
CA ASP A 147 -9.33 26.30 11.78
C ASP A 147 -9.98 25.12 12.51
N LEU A 148 -9.27 23.97 12.59
CA LEU A 148 -9.73 22.79 13.32
C LEU A 148 -9.44 22.84 14.83
N ALA A 149 -8.78 23.89 15.34
CA ALA A 149 -8.51 24.05 16.77
C ALA A 149 -9.80 23.96 17.59
N GLY A 150 -9.90 22.96 18.48
CA GLY A 150 -11.07 22.69 19.31
C GLY A 150 -12.31 22.17 18.53
N LYS A 151 -12.14 21.77 17.28
CA LYS A 151 -13.15 21.13 16.43
C LYS A 151 -13.03 19.61 16.50
N THR A 152 -14.09 18.92 16.08
CA THR A 152 -14.22 17.47 16.15
C THR A 152 -14.06 16.81 14.80
N MET A 153 -13.34 15.68 14.78
CA MET A 153 -13.21 14.76 13.65
C MET A 153 -13.35 13.31 14.11
N GLU A 154 -13.87 12.46 13.25
CA GLU A 154 -13.80 11.02 13.44
C GLU A 154 -12.69 10.41 12.58
N GLN A 155 -11.90 9.50 13.18
CA GLN A 155 -10.87 8.74 12.48
C GLN A 155 -10.78 7.32 13.04
N ASN A 156 -10.44 6.36 12.17
CA ASN A 156 -10.16 5.00 12.59
C ASN A 156 -8.75 4.95 13.22
N PRO A 157 -8.59 4.52 14.48
CA PRO A 157 -7.28 4.44 15.13
C PRO A 157 -6.27 3.53 14.44
N SER A 158 -6.73 2.61 13.58
CA SER A 158 -5.85 1.76 12.77
C SER A 158 -5.44 2.40 11.44
N ALA A 159 -6.04 3.52 11.07
CA ALA A 159 -5.71 4.25 9.85
C ALA A 159 -4.46 5.13 10.03
N TYR A 160 -3.75 5.37 8.95
CA TYR A 160 -2.58 6.25 8.97
C TYR A 160 -2.98 7.70 9.23
N GLU A 161 -4.11 8.14 8.70
CA GLU A 161 -4.66 9.48 8.90
C GLU A 161 -4.90 9.79 10.39
N TYR A 162 -5.25 8.79 11.19
CA TYR A 162 -5.34 8.96 12.64
C TYR A 162 -3.98 9.30 13.25
N GLN A 163 -2.92 8.61 12.84
CA GLN A 163 -1.56 8.87 13.33
C GLN A 163 -1.08 10.26 12.91
N MET A 164 -1.38 10.67 11.67
CA MET A 164 -1.08 12.02 11.19
C MET A 164 -1.77 13.11 12.00
N MET A 165 -3.05 12.93 12.30
CA MET A 165 -3.81 13.86 13.12
C MET A 165 -3.30 13.91 14.57
N MET A 166 -2.87 12.78 15.13
CA MET A 166 -2.23 12.74 16.45
C MET A 166 -0.91 13.50 16.45
N ALA A 167 -0.07 13.31 15.41
CA ALA A 167 1.19 14.05 15.26
C ALA A 167 0.95 15.55 15.04
N TYR A 168 -0.09 15.91 14.27
CA TYR A 168 -0.51 17.31 14.14
C TYR A 168 -0.83 17.93 15.51
N ASN A 169 -1.61 17.24 16.34
CA ASN A 169 -1.97 17.69 17.68
C ASN A 169 -0.73 17.85 18.59
N GLU A 170 0.20 16.90 18.52
CA GLU A 170 1.46 16.97 19.28
C GLU A 170 2.33 18.18 18.88
N ALA A 171 2.32 18.52 17.61
CA ALA A 171 3.04 19.69 17.07
C ALA A 171 2.34 21.03 17.36
N HIS A 172 1.05 21.03 17.74
CA HIS A 172 0.24 22.25 17.91
C HIS A 172 -0.45 22.30 19.28
N PRO A 173 0.31 22.27 20.41
CA PRO A 173 -0.27 22.27 21.75
C PRO A 173 -1.10 23.54 22.01
N GLY A 174 -2.33 23.35 22.51
CA GLY A 174 -3.32 24.40 22.73
C GLY A 174 -4.21 24.72 21.53
N ASN A 175 -3.96 24.08 20.37
CA ASN A 175 -4.78 24.18 19.16
C ASN A 175 -5.15 22.79 18.62
N GLU A 176 -5.30 21.83 19.52
CA GLU A 176 -5.57 20.44 19.17
C GLU A 176 -6.96 20.28 18.52
N VAL A 177 -7.07 19.31 17.64
CA VAL A 177 -8.31 18.80 17.08
C VAL A 177 -8.82 17.67 17.99
N GLU A 178 -10.09 17.65 18.34
CA GLU A 178 -10.70 16.53 19.06
C GLU A 178 -10.91 15.35 18.11
N ILE A 179 -10.09 14.31 18.21
CA ILE A 179 -10.14 13.14 17.34
C ILE A 179 -10.92 12.03 18.03
N ILE A 180 -12.10 11.74 17.51
CA ILE A 180 -12.99 10.68 17.99
C ILE A 180 -12.63 9.38 17.28
N GLY A 181 -12.15 8.39 18.04
CA GLY A 181 -11.83 7.06 17.51
C GLY A 181 -13.09 6.29 17.11
N VAL A 182 -13.18 5.85 15.87
CA VAL A 182 -14.28 5.02 15.36
C VAL A 182 -13.73 3.79 14.64
N SER A 183 -14.43 2.65 14.73
CA SER A 183 -14.19 1.48 13.92
C SER A 183 -15.23 1.41 12.82
N ASP A 184 -14.85 0.93 11.63
CA ASP A 184 -15.77 0.57 10.55
C ASP A 184 -16.83 1.65 10.19
N GLN A 185 -16.36 2.81 9.74
CA GLN A 185 -17.24 3.86 9.24
C GLN A 185 -17.11 4.01 7.74
N SER A 186 -18.25 4.04 7.02
CA SER A 186 -18.24 4.38 5.60
C SER A 186 -18.01 5.88 5.40
N THR A 187 -17.39 6.26 4.28
CA THR A 187 -17.23 7.67 3.90
C THR A 187 -18.56 8.39 3.83
N ALA A 188 -19.60 7.73 3.31
CA ALA A 188 -20.95 8.26 3.24
C ALA A 188 -21.52 8.60 4.63
N ASP A 189 -21.28 7.78 5.64
CA ASP A 189 -21.74 8.05 7.01
C ASP A 189 -20.93 9.17 7.66
N SER A 190 -19.62 9.24 7.39
CA SER A 190 -18.77 10.35 7.81
C SER A 190 -19.32 11.70 7.29
N TYR A 191 -19.62 11.77 5.98
CA TYR A 191 -20.17 13.00 5.39
C TYR A 191 -21.54 13.37 5.92
N LYS A 192 -22.43 12.39 6.19
CA LYS A 192 -23.71 12.66 6.84
C LYS A 192 -23.53 13.26 8.23
N LYS A 193 -22.55 12.79 9.01
CA LYS A 193 -22.24 13.32 10.34
C LYS A 193 -21.73 14.76 10.26
N VAL A 194 -20.84 15.06 9.31
CA VAL A 194 -20.41 16.44 9.05
C VAL A 194 -21.59 17.32 8.65
N SER A 195 -22.42 16.89 7.70
CA SER A 195 -23.60 17.60 7.22
C SER A 195 -24.58 17.92 8.34
N ASN A 196 -24.77 16.99 9.28
CA ASN A 196 -25.67 17.14 10.42
C ASN A 196 -25.04 17.86 11.62
N GLY A 197 -23.76 18.25 11.55
CA GLY A 197 -23.04 18.91 12.63
C GLY A 197 -22.73 18.04 13.83
N GLN A 198 -22.70 16.72 13.67
CA GLN A 198 -22.27 15.77 14.71
C GLN A 198 -20.75 15.77 14.88
N VAL A 199 -20.02 16.04 13.80
CA VAL A 199 -18.59 16.37 13.78
C VAL A 199 -18.39 17.58 12.86
N ASP A 200 -17.27 18.26 12.99
CA ASP A 200 -17.01 19.51 12.26
C ASP A 200 -16.39 19.28 10.88
N ALA A 201 -15.55 18.25 10.74
CA ALA A 201 -14.84 17.95 9.50
C ALA A 201 -14.59 16.45 9.31
N ALA A 202 -14.32 16.05 8.08
CA ALA A 202 -13.78 14.75 7.72
C ALA A 202 -12.61 14.94 6.74
N LEU A 203 -11.48 14.24 6.97
CA LEU A 203 -10.36 14.21 6.04
C LEU A 203 -10.70 13.28 4.87
N THR A 204 -10.46 13.72 3.64
CA THR A 204 -10.86 12.97 2.45
C THR A 204 -10.08 13.35 1.21
N TYR A 205 -10.11 12.47 0.21
CA TYR A 205 -9.60 12.72 -1.13
C TYR A 205 -10.68 13.32 -2.01
N LYS A 206 -10.32 14.26 -2.91
CA LYS A 206 -11.28 14.89 -3.83
C LYS A 206 -12.07 13.87 -4.66
N ALA A 207 -11.38 12.85 -5.21
CA ALA A 207 -12.05 11.84 -6.02
C ALA A 207 -13.08 11.03 -5.22
N THR A 208 -12.79 10.73 -3.96
CA THR A 208 -13.73 10.06 -3.04
C THR A 208 -14.92 10.96 -2.71
N TYR A 209 -14.64 12.24 -2.45
CA TYR A 209 -15.71 13.21 -2.20
C TYR A 209 -16.65 13.31 -3.40
N ASP A 210 -16.12 13.53 -4.59
CA ASP A 210 -16.91 13.67 -5.82
C ASP A 210 -17.80 12.42 -6.04
N SER A 211 -17.21 11.23 -5.95
CA SER A 211 -17.94 9.97 -6.14
C SER A 211 -19.07 9.74 -5.12
N VAL A 212 -18.84 10.07 -3.85
CA VAL A 212 -19.83 9.83 -2.78
C VAL A 212 -20.91 10.88 -2.77
N MET A 213 -20.58 12.14 -3.09
CA MET A 213 -21.54 13.25 -3.08
C MET A 213 -22.61 13.12 -4.15
N ASP A 214 -22.28 12.57 -5.32
CA ASP A 214 -23.24 12.33 -6.40
C ASP A 214 -24.39 11.42 -5.94
N ASP A 215 -24.09 10.43 -5.09
CA ASP A 215 -25.07 9.47 -4.59
C ASP A 215 -25.86 9.96 -3.36
N LEU A 216 -25.26 10.83 -2.54
CA LEU A 216 -25.85 11.24 -1.26
C LEU A 216 -26.91 12.33 -1.37
N GLY A 217 -26.87 13.17 -2.42
CA GLY A 217 -27.77 14.31 -2.58
C GLY A 217 -27.62 15.36 -1.46
N ILE A 218 -26.50 15.41 -0.76
CA ILE A 218 -26.17 16.40 0.27
C ILE A 218 -25.66 17.67 -0.42
N THR A 219 -26.16 18.85 -0.04
CA THR A 219 -25.86 20.12 -0.71
C THR A 219 -25.16 21.14 0.17
N ASN A 220 -25.00 20.85 1.47
CA ASN A 220 -24.40 21.76 2.45
C ASN A 220 -22.95 21.41 2.83
N LEU A 221 -22.30 20.55 2.05
CA LEU A 221 -20.89 20.21 2.22
C LEU A 221 -20.05 20.83 1.10
N THR A 222 -18.78 21.08 1.42
CA THR A 222 -17.75 21.52 0.48
C THR A 222 -16.39 20.94 0.87
N LEU A 223 -15.45 20.94 -0.07
CA LEU A 223 -14.03 20.68 0.23
C LEU A 223 -13.30 22.00 0.48
N THR A 224 -12.33 21.96 1.39
CA THR A 224 -11.28 22.98 1.47
C THR A 224 -10.29 22.83 0.32
N ASP A 225 -9.35 23.77 0.21
CA ASP A 225 -8.09 23.49 -0.50
C ASP A 225 -7.39 22.27 0.14
N VAL A 226 -6.42 21.70 -0.58
CA VAL A 226 -5.62 20.58 -0.06
C VAL A 226 -4.89 21.03 1.21
N VAL A 227 -5.11 20.31 2.29
CA VAL A 227 -4.53 20.62 3.62
C VAL A 227 -3.36 19.71 3.96
N MET A 228 -3.24 18.59 3.28
CA MET A 228 -2.31 17.51 3.57
C MET A 228 -2.01 16.75 2.29
N CYS A 229 -0.79 16.25 2.13
CA CYS A 229 -0.43 15.39 1.01
C CYS A 229 0.46 14.25 1.50
N GLU A 230 0.12 13.03 1.12
CA GLU A 230 0.91 11.84 1.45
C GLU A 230 1.69 11.37 0.24
N ASP A 231 2.95 11.00 0.46
CA ASP A 231 3.72 10.21 -0.48
C ASP A 231 3.43 8.72 -0.29
N THR A 232 3.09 8.04 -1.37
CA THR A 232 2.73 6.63 -1.32
C THR A 232 3.69 5.76 -2.12
N TYR A 233 3.91 4.56 -1.60
CA TYR A 233 4.94 3.63 -2.04
C TYR A 233 4.38 2.24 -2.31
N MET A 234 5.06 1.51 -3.18
CA MET A 234 4.92 0.07 -3.27
C MET A 234 5.70 -0.59 -2.13
N MET A 235 5.22 -1.70 -1.61
CA MET A 235 5.82 -2.44 -0.51
C MET A 235 6.29 -3.81 -1.00
N PHE A 236 7.45 -4.27 -0.52
CA PHE A 236 8.12 -5.48 -1.01
C PHE A 236 8.47 -6.41 0.14
N ALA A 237 8.47 -7.71 -0.12
CA ALA A 237 9.02 -8.70 0.79
C ALA A 237 10.53 -8.47 1.01
N LYS A 238 11.03 -8.88 2.18
CA LYS A 238 12.44 -8.60 2.62
C LYS A 238 13.54 -9.19 1.72
N ASP A 239 13.20 -10.18 0.91
CA ASP A 239 14.15 -10.85 0.00
C ASP A 239 14.18 -10.21 -1.40
N GLN A 240 13.42 -9.12 -1.64
CA GLN A 240 13.25 -8.50 -2.96
C GLN A 240 14.14 -7.24 -3.18
N ALA A 241 15.33 -7.18 -2.59
CA ALA A 241 16.16 -5.97 -2.63
C ALA A 241 16.55 -5.52 -4.05
N GLU A 242 16.83 -6.46 -4.97
CA GLU A 242 17.14 -6.12 -6.37
C GLU A 242 15.93 -5.55 -7.12
N LEU A 243 14.75 -6.14 -6.89
CA LEU A 243 13.49 -5.65 -7.45
C LEU A 243 13.16 -4.25 -6.92
N VAL A 244 13.32 -4.00 -5.62
CA VAL A 244 13.12 -2.66 -5.01
C VAL A 244 13.99 -1.63 -5.69
N ALA A 245 15.28 -1.91 -5.88
CA ALA A 245 16.20 -0.98 -6.53
C ALA A 245 15.79 -0.69 -8.00
N ALA A 246 15.40 -1.74 -8.74
CA ALA A 246 14.94 -1.61 -10.12
C ALA A 246 13.64 -0.81 -10.22
N VAL A 247 12.65 -1.08 -9.35
CA VAL A 247 11.38 -0.32 -9.31
C VAL A 247 11.63 1.12 -8.88
N SER A 248 12.51 1.38 -7.89
CA SER A 248 12.86 2.72 -7.46
C SER A 248 13.44 3.55 -8.63
N GLN A 249 14.40 2.97 -9.36
CA GLN A 249 15.02 3.63 -10.51
C GLN A 249 14.00 3.90 -11.63
N ALA A 250 13.17 2.91 -12.00
CA ALA A 250 12.13 3.08 -13.02
C ALA A 250 11.08 4.13 -12.60
N THR A 251 10.70 4.17 -11.33
CA THR A 251 9.77 5.17 -10.78
C THR A 251 10.36 6.58 -10.88
N LYS A 252 11.66 6.74 -10.59
CA LYS A 252 12.37 8.01 -10.76
C LYS A 252 12.34 8.46 -12.23
N GLU A 253 12.67 7.57 -13.15
CA GLU A 253 12.64 7.85 -14.59
C GLU A 253 11.22 8.25 -15.06
N MET A 254 10.17 7.57 -14.55
CA MET A 254 8.78 7.88 -14.85
C MET A 254 8.34 9.25 -14.32
N LYS A 255 8.92 9.73 -13.22
CA LYS A 255 8.73 11.12 -12.77
C LYS A 255 9.45 12.11 -13.68
N GLU A 256 10.72 11.85 -13.97
CA GLU A 256 11.58 12.76 -14.77
C GLU A 256 11.08 12.93 -16.21
N ASP A 257 10.55 11.87 -16.82
CA ASP A 257 10.01 11.91 -18.20
C ASP A 257 8.53 12.31 -18.28
N GLY A 258 7.87 12.54 -17.13
CA GLY A 258 6.49 12.98 -17.03
C GLY A 258 5.44 11.86 -17.14
N THR A 259 5.84 10.60 -17.27
CA THR A 259 4.91 9.46 -17.42
C THR A 259 3.97 9.35 -16.22
N LEU A 260 4.48 9.48 -14.98
CA LEU A 260 3.62 9.43 -13.79
C LEU A 260 2.64 10.60 -13.75
N GLY A 261 3.05 11.79 -14.21
CA GLY A 261 2.17 12.94 -14.33
C GLY A 261 1.01 12.69 -15.32
N GLU A 262 1.28 12.08 -16.46
CA GLU A 262 0.24 11.74 -17.43
C GLU A 262 -0.71 10.64 -16.92
N ILE A 263 -0.19 9.62 -16.21
CA ILE A 263 -1.04 8.62 -15.53
C ILE A 263 -1.89 9.30 -14.46
N SER A 264 -1.31 10.22 -13.68
CA SER A 264 -2.02 11.01 -12.67
C SER A 264 -3.19 11.80 -13.29
N LYS A 265 -2.95 12.56 -14.35
CA LYS A 265 -4.00 13.32 -15.06
C LYS A 265 -5.16 12.44 -15.52
N LYS A 266 -4.87 11.23 -15.98
CA LYS A 266 -5.89 10.28 -16.42
C LYS A 266 -6.87 9.91 -15.30
N TRP A 267 -6.36 9.74 -14.07
CA TRP A 267 -7.13 9.19 -12.96
C TRP A 267 -7.63 10.24 -11.96
N PHE A 268 -7.01 11.42 -11.92
CA PHE A 268 -7.30 12.46 -10.93
C PHE A 268 -7.88 13.74 -11.56
N GLY A 269 -8.81 13.55 -12.52
CA GLY A 269 -9.59 14.67 -13.08
C GLY A 269 -8.78 15.68 -13.91
N GLY A 270 -7.67 15.24 -14.51
CA GLY A 270 -6.77 16.09 -15.31
C GLY A 270 -5.61 16.69 -14.50
N GLU A 271 -5.49 16.36 -13.22
CA GLU A 271 -4.48 16.90 -12.32
C GLU A 271 -3.18 16.10 -12.34
N ASP A 272 -2.06 16.80 -12.51
CA ASP A 272 -0.72 16.25 -12.30
C ASP A 272 -0.31 16.47 -10.85
N VAL A 273 -0.51 15.44 -10.00
CA VAL A 273 -0.24 15.54 -8.56
C VAL A 273 1.23 15.83 -8.26
N PHE A 274 2.17 15.41 -9.11
CA PHE A 274 3.61 15.63 -8.94
C PHE A 274 4.03 17.08 -9.17
N THR A 275 3.26 17.81 -9.99
CA THR A 275 3.48 19.25 -10.22
C THR A 275 2.68 20.09 -9.23
N SER A 276 1.43 19.72 -8.97
CA SER A 276 0.52 20.50 -8.14
C SER A 276 0.90 20.48 -6.65
N TYR A 277 1.45 19.36 -6.16
CA TYR A 277 1.65 19.12 -4.72
C TYR A 277 3.09 18.78 -4.34
N ALA A 278 4.06 18.97 -5.24
CA ALA A 278 5.48 18.65 -4.98
C ALA A 278 6.04 19.33 -3.72
N ASP A 279 5.61 20.55 -3.43
CA ASP A 279 6.06 21.33 -2.27
C ASP A 279 5.26 21.01 -0.98
N MET A 280 4.19 20.21 -1.07
CA MET A 280 3.35 19.81 0.07
C MET A 280 3.77 18.45 0.67
N VAL A 281 4.77 17.81 0.09
CA VAL A 281 5.27 16.51 0.56
C VAL A 281 5.91 16.67 1.92
N ALA A 282 5.35 15.95 2.86
CA ALA A 282 5.81 15.69 4.22
C ALA A 282 5.23 16.56 5.33
N ILE A 283 4.02 16.20 5.79
CA ILE A 283 3.90 16.04 7.24
C ILE A 283 4.46 14.64 7.52
N SER A 284 5.80 14.53 7.64
CA SER A 284 6.41 13.28 8.07
C SER A 284 6.02 13.06 9.52
N VAL A 285 5.29 12.01 9.77
CA VAL A 285 5.13 11.43 11.11
C VAL A 285 6.43 10.68 11.36
N GLU A 286 7.43 11.35 11.98
CA GLU A 286 8.62 10.71 12.53
C GLU A 286 8.30 9.89 13.78
#